data_fba31cfe2ec2126135dfd3d598237094
#
_entry.id   fba31cfe2ec2126135dfd3d598237094
#
_cell.length_a   1.000
_cell.length_b   1.000
_cell.length_c   1.000
_cell.angle_alpha   90.00
_cell.angle_beta   90.00
_cell.angle_gamma   90.00
#
_symmetry.space_group_name_H-M   'P 1'
#
loop_
_entity.id
_entity.type
_entity.pdbx_description
1 polymer ?
#
loop_
_entity_poly.entity_id
_entity_poly.type
_entity_poly.pdbx_seq_one_letter_code
_entity_poly.pdbx_strand_id
1 'polypeptide(L)'
;MTVFSPNMNTKPEVTGFFDPDTNTISYVVKDPNSTSCAVVDSVMDIDYAAGRITYKHADRLVEFITSSGLKLEWIIETHVHADHLSAAPYLQQKLGGKIGVGEQILVAQETFGEIFNESSEFQRDGSQFDALFKDGDNYKIGSMDVTAIYTPGHTPACMVHVVGNTAFVGDTLFMPDGGSARADFPGGDAATLYDSIQKLLTLPDEMRLFMCHDYAPNGREIAWETTIAEEKAHNIHVGAGKTREDFIK
;
A
#
# COMPACT_ATOMS: atom_id res chain seq x y z
N MET A 1 7.53 12.78 -19.65
CA MET A 1 7.18 12.31 -18.30
C MET A 1 7.21 13.51 -17.37
N THR A 2 6.14 13.80 -16.67
CA THR A 2 6.16 14.85 -15.64
C THR A 2 7.02 14.29 -14.50
N VAL A 3 8.15 14.95 -14.24
CA VAL A 3 9.02 14.56 -13.11
C VAL A 3 8.28 14.98 -11.84
N PHE A 4 7.78 14.01 -11.09
CA PHE A 4 7.21 14.24 -9.77
C PHE A 4 8.33 14.67 -8.82
N SER A 5 8.15 15.81 -8.15
CA SER A 5 9.13 16.32 -7.17
C SER A 5 8.43 16.43 -5.80
N PRO A 6 8.63 15.47 -4.89
CA PRO A 6 8.02 15.50 -3.57
C PRO A 6 8.59 16.65 -2.72
N ASN A 7 7.77 17.15 -1.80
CA ASN A 7 8.23 18.14 -0.82
C ASN A 7 8.95 17.44 0.34
N MET A 8 10.25 17.24 0.21
CA MET A 8 11.10 16.56 1.19
C MET A 8 11.15 17.24 2.57
N ASN A 9 10.68 18.46 2.71
CA ASN A 9 10.61 19.17 4.00
C ASN A 9 9.40 18.73 4.85
N THR A 10 8.36 18.19 4.23
CA THR A 10 7.23 17.60 4.95
C THR A 10 7.65 16.22 5.47
N LYS A 11 7.52 16.02 6.78
CA LYS A 11 7.93 14.78 7.46
C LYS A 11 6.74 14.22 8.22
N PRO A 12 5.92 13.35 7.63
CA PRO A 12 4.79 12.72 8.32
C PRO A 12 5.29 11.85 9.48
N GLU A 13 4.49 11.81 10.56
CA GLU A 13 4.69 10.84 11.64
C GLU A 13 4.03 9.52 11.21
N VAL A 14 4.82 8.45 11.12
CA VAL A 14 4.34 7.13 10.69
C VAL A 14 4.46 6.14 11.82
N THR A 15 3.38 5.44 12.12
CA THR A 15 3.34 4.33 13.07
C THR A 15 2.90 3.06 12.36
N GLY A 16 3.75 2.03 12.39
CA GLY A 16 3.48 0.71 11.79
C GLY A 16 2.84 -0.25 12.79
N PHE A 17 1.92 -1.06 12.30
CA PHE A 17 1.22 -2.12 13.04
C PHE A 17 1.38 -3.43 12.27
N PHE A 18 2.30 -4.26 12.72
CA PHE A 18 2.55 -5.56 12.12
C PHE A 18 1.47 -6.57 12.50
N ASP A 19 0.95 -7.27 11.50
CA ASP A 19 0.10 -8.45 11.64
C ASP A 19 0.90 -9.72 11.35
N PRO A 20 1.11 -10.61 12.34
CA PRO A 20 1.91 -11.81 12.16
C PRO A 20 1.21 -12.92 11.36
N ASP A 21 -0.13 -12.86 11.20
CA ASP A 21 -0.87 -13.91 10.51
C ASP A 21 -0.77 -13.75 8.99
N THR A 22 -0.65 -12.51 8.50
CA THR A 22 -0.53 -12.20 7.07
C THR A 22 0.83 -11.59 6.70
N ASN A 23 1.69 -11.31 7.69
CA ASN A 23 2.96 -10.57 7.55
C ASN A 23 2.77 -9.16 6.97
N THR A 24 1.59 -8.58 7.13
CA THR A 24 1.24 -7.24 6.63
C THR A 24 1.58 -6.17 7.66
N ILE A 25 1.97 -5.01 7.21
CA ILE A 25 2.13 -3.81 8.04
C ILE A 25 1.07 -2.79 7.64
N SER A 26 0.11 -2.53 8.53
CA SER A 26 -0.78 -1.39 8.41
C SER A 26 -0.13 -0.14 9.02
N TYR A 27 -0.39 1.02 8.45
CA TYR A 27 0.22 2.27 8.93
C TYR A 27 -0.82 3.29 9.35
N VAL A 28 -0.52 4.03 10.42
CA VAL A 28 -1.17 5.32 10.71
C VAL A 28 -0.20 6.43 10.34
N VAL A 29 -0.62 7.31 9.43
CA VAL A 29 0.14 8.41 8.86
C VAL A 29 -0.44 9.71 9.37
N LYS A 30 0.26 10.39 10.28
CA LYS A 30 -0.23 11.62 10.96
C LYS A 30 0.45 12.86 10.38
N ASP A 31 -0.34 13.91 10.19
CA ASP A 31 0.18 15.26 9.95
C ASP A 31 0.84 15.81 11.23
N PRO A 32 2.14 16.16 11.21
CA PRO A 32 2.83 16.70 12.38
C PRO A 32 2.27 18.04 12.87
N ASN A 33 1.50 18.75 12.02
CA ASN A 33 0.98 20.09 12.30
C ASN A 33 -0.52 20.07 12.69
N SER A 34 -1.16 18.90 12.72
CA SER A 34 -2.57 18.78 13.06
C SER A 34 -2.88 17.42 13.71
N THR A 35 -4.16 17.17 13.99
CA THR A 35 -4.65 15.85 14.45
C THR A 35 -5.06 14.94 13.29
N SER A 36 -4.99 15.43 12.05
CA SER A 36 -5.40 14.66 10.87
C SER A 36 -4.48 13.47 10.61
N CYS A 37 -5.05 12.32 10.29
CA CYS A 37 -4.30 11.14 9.92
C CYS A 37 -4.99 10.34 8.79
N ALA A 38 -4.24 9.41 8.22
CA ALA A 38 -4.74 8.37 7.35
C ALA A 38 -4.32 7.00 7.86
N VAL A 39 -5.05 5.96 7.49
CA VAL A 39 -4.62 4.56 7.60
C VAL A 39 -4.26 4.06 6.21
N VAL A 40 -3.20 3.26 6.11
CA VAL A 40 -2.77 2.60 4.86
C VAL A 40 -2.75 1.09 5.10
N ASP A 41 -3.36 0.32 4.19
CA ASP A 41 -3.41 -1.13 4.11
C ASP A 41 -3.86 -1.81 5.41
N SER A 42 -5.14 -1.71 5.69
CA SER A 42 -5.73 -2.21 6.93
C SER A 42 -6.14 -3.68 6.84
N VAL A 43 -5.74 -4.50 7.83
CA VAL A 43 -6.02 -5.93 7.90
C VAL A 43 -7.27 -6.23 8.70
N MET A 44 -8.14 -7.09 8.16
CA MET A 44 -9.24 -7.73 8.87
C MET A 44 -8.91 -9.19 9.11
N ASP A 45 -8.90 -9.58 10.38
CA ASP A 45 -8.51 -10.94 10.78
C ASP A 45 -9.54 -11.99 10.33
N ILE A 46 -9.07 -13.10 9.79
CA ILE A 46 -9.89 -14.24 9.43
C ILE A 46 -9.32 -15.54 10.00
N ASP A 47 -10.15 -16.28 10.73
CA ASP A 47 -9.91 -17.66 11.11
C ASP A 47 -10.46 -18.57 10.00
N TYR A 48 -9.61 -19.03 9.10
CA TYR A 48 -10.00 -19.86 7.96
C TYR A 48 -10.59 -21.20 8.40
N ALA A 49 -10.13 -21.77 9.53
CA ALA A 49 -10.63 -23.05 10.02
C ALA A 49 -12.06 -22.92 10.57
N ALA A 50 -12.37 -21.80 11.20
CA ALA A 50 -13.69 -21.53 11.77
C ALA A 50 -14.62 -20.75 10.82
N GLY A 51 -14.10 -20.22 9.70
CA GLY A 51 -14.82 -19.31 8.81
C GLY A 51 -15.26 -18.04 9.52
N ARG A 52 -14.47 -17.57 10.49
CA ARG A 52 -14.85 -16.47 11.37
C ARG A 52 -13.97 -15.26 11.18
N ILE A 53 -14.61 -14.10 10.95
CA ILE A 53 -13.96 -12.79 10.90
C ILE A 53 -13.88 -12.21 12.32
N THR A 54 -12.75 -11.59 12.63
CA THR A 54 -12.54 -10.76 13.82
C THR A 54 -11.83 -9.46 13.44
N TYR A 55 -11.69 -8.53 14.41
CA TYR A 55 -11.15 -7.19 14.13
C TYR A 55 -10.01 -6.82 15.08
N LYS A 56 -9.31 -7.80 15.62
CA LYS A 56 -8.26 -7.58 16.63
C LYS A 56 -7.15 -6.65 16.13
N HIS A 57 -6.72 -6.84 14.88
CA HIS A 57 -5.70 -5.99 14.28
C HIS A 57 -6.25 -4.57 14.04
N ALA A 58 -7.43 -4.47 13.42
CA ALA A 58 -8.10 -3.20 13.16
C ALA A 58 -8.46 -2.45 14.46
N ASP A 59 -8.83 -3.16 15.53
CA ASP A 59 -9.10 -2.55 16.85
C ASP A 59 -7.86 -1.87 17.44
N ARG A 60 -6.64 -2.37 17.19
CA ARG A 60 -5.39 -1.69 17.59
C ARG A 60 -5.24 -0.33 16.91
N LEU A 61 -5.61 -0.23 15.63
CA LEU A 61 -5.62 1.03 14.88
C LEU A 61 -6.68 1.99 15.46
N VAL A 62 -7.90 1.48 15.73
CA VAL A 62 -8.97 2.27 16.34
C VAL A 62 -8.54 2.81 17.70
N GLU A 63 -7.98 1.96 18.55
CA GLU A 63 -7.49 2.35 19.89
C GLU A 63 -6.38 3.40 19.79
N PHE A 64 -5.41 3.21 18.93
CA PHE A 64 -4.32 4.17 18.73
C PHE A 64 -4.84 5.53 18.27
N ILE A 65 -5.68 5.56 17.24
CA ILE A 65 -6.23 6.80 16.67
C ILE A 65 -7.08 7.53 17.73
N THR A 66 -7.94 6.80 18.45
CA THR A 66 -8.82 7.38 19.46
C THR A 66 -8.06 7.89 20.68
N SER A 67 -7.15 7.09 21.24
CA SER A 67 -6.37 7.45 22.43
C SER A 67 -5.40 8.61 22.16
N SER A 68 -4.92 8.73 20.93
CA SER A 68 -4.07 9.83 20.48
C SER A 68 -4.86 11.09 20.08
N GLY A 69 -6.20 11.06 20.14
CA GLY A 69 -7.04 12.20 19.74
C GLY A 69 -6.93 12.57 18.26
N LEU A 70 -6.63 11.58 17.41
CA LEU A 70 -6.48 11.81 15.97
C LEU A 70 -7.83 11.78 15.26
N LYS A 71 -7.89 12.45 14.11
CA LYS A 71 -9.03 12.47 13.18
C LYS A 71 -8.66 11.72 11.93
N LEU A 72 -9.31 10.58 11.69
CA LEU A 72 -9.14 9.80 10.47
C LEU A 72 -9.79 10.51 9.29
N GLU A 73 -9.00 10.86 8.26
CA GLU A 73 -9.49 11.51 7.04
C GLU A 73 -9.52 10.54 5.86
N TRP A 74 -8.55 9.62 5.79
CA TRP A 74 -8.43 8.65 4.73
C TRP A 74 -8.11 7.25 5.24
N ILE A 75 -8.64 6.25 4.55
CA ILE A 75 -8.27 4.84 4.62
C ILE A 75 -7.87 4.47 3.20
N ILE A 76 -6.59 4.21 3.00
CA ILE A 76 -5.99 3.99 1.70
C ILE A 76 -5.64 2.52 1.55
N GLU A 77 -6.08 1.91 0.48
CA GLU A 77 -5.62 0.61 0.02
C GLU A 77 -4.65 0.83 -1.14
N THR A 78 -3.39 0.41 -0.99
CA THR A 78 -2.39 0.55 -2.05
C THR A 78 -2.71 -0.32 -3.25
N HIS A 79 -3.39 -1.45 -3.04
CA HIS A 79 -3.82 -2.38 -4.08
C HIS A 79 -4.98 -3.27 -3.58
N VAL A 80 -5.44 -4.19 -4.43
CA VAL A 80 -6.33 -5.27 -4.01
C VAL A 80 -5.49 -6.39 -3.40
N HIS A 81 -5.71 -6.66 -2.11
CA HIS A 81 -4.97 -7.67 -1.37
C HIS A 81 -5.52 -9.07 -1.64
N ALA A 82 -4.63 -10.05 -1.85
CA ALA A 82 -4.99 -11.44 -2.06
C ALA A 82 -4.78 -12.32 -0.81
N ASP A 83 -4.01 -11.82 0.14
CA ASP A 83 -3.53 -12.51 1.34
C ASP A 83 -4.37 -12.21 2.59
N HIS A 84 -5.14 -11.11 2.58
CA HIS A 84 -6.05 -10.75 3.66
C HIS A 84 -7.28 -9.98 3.16
N LEU A 85 -8.27 -9.87 4.02
CA LEU A 85 -9.41 -8.97 3.80
C LEU A 85 -9.07 -7.57 4.33
N SER A 86 -9.53 -6.54 3.61
CA SER A 86 -9.40 -5.16 4.08
C SER A 86 -10.34 -4.86 5.24
N ALA A 87 -9.84 -4.20 6.29
CA ALA A 87 -10.63 -3.67 7.38
C ALA A 87 -11.18 -2.24 7.11
N ALA A 88 -10.98 -1.69 5.91
CA ALA A 88 -11.37 -0.32 5.58
C ALA A 88 -12.84 0.01 5.89
N PRO A 89 -13.84 -0.83 5.54
CA PRO A 89 -15.23 -0.56 5.89
C PRO A 89 -15.48 -0.53 7.40
N TYR A 90 -14.78 -1.38 8.16
CA TYR A 90 -14.88 -1.41 9.62
C TYR A 90 -14.29 -0.12 10.25
N LEU A 91 -13.11 0.30 9.81
CA LEU A 91 -12.48 1.53 10.27
C LEU A 91 -13.34 2.76 9.93
N GLN A 92 -13.89 2.80 8.70
CA GLN A 92 -14.80 3.88 8.28
C GLN A 92 -16.04 3.95 9.18
N GLN A 93 -16.63 2.80 9.51
CA GLN A 93 -17.79 2.74 10.41
C GLN A 93 -17.45 3.25 11.81
N LYS A 94 -16.25 2.97 12.33
CA LYS A 94 -15.81 3.33 13.68
C LYS A 94 -15.34 4.78 13.81
N LEU A 95 -14.60 5.27 12.83
CA LEU A 95 -13.82 6.51 12.92
C LEU A 95 -14.19 7.54 11.85
N GLY A 96 -15.02 7.16 10.87
CA GLY A 96 -15.26 7.97 9.67
C GLY A 96 -14.06 7.88 8.71
N GLY A 97 -13.88 8.94 7.91
CA GLY A 97 -12.87 9.00 6.86
C GLY A 97 -13.40 8.49 5.52
N LYS A 98 -12.58 8.61 4.47
CA LYS A 98 -12.88 8.21 3.10
C LYS A 98 -12.04 7.01 2.73
N ILE A 99 -12.62 6.02 2.07
CA ILE A 99 -11.88 4.89 1.51
C ILE A 99 -11.43 5.23 0.10
N GLY A 100 -10.13 5.09 -0.18
CA GLY A 100 -9.54 5.34 -1.49
C GLY A 100 -8.66 4.20 -1.97
N VAL A 101 -8.72 3.93 -3.29
CA VAL A 101 -7.94 2.89 -3.97
C VAL A 101 -7.61 3.35 -5.40
N GLY A 102 -6.67 2.69 -6.09
CA GLY A 102 -6.39 2.95 -7.50
C GLY A 102 -7.59 2.68 -8.41
N GLU A 103 -7.85 3.55 -9.42
CA GLU A 103 -9.01 3.40 -10.32
C GLU A 103 -9.02 2.07 -11.07
N GLN A 104 -7.87 1.44 -11.26
CA GLN A 104 -7.76 0.13 -11.93
C GLN A 104 -8.29 -1.03 -11.06
N ILE A 105 -8.83 -0.74 -9.87
CA ILE A 105 -9.66 -1.70 -9.12
C ILE A 105 -10.82 -2.21 -9.97
N LEU A 106 -11.32 -1.41 -10.89
CA LEU A 106 -12.37 -1.80 -11.83
C LEU A 106 -11.96 -3.01 -12.68
N VAL A 107 -10.71 -3.05 -13.13
CA VAL A 107 -10.14 -4.20 -13.87
C VAL A 107 -10.08 -5.43 -12.97
N ALA A 108 -9.65 -5.27 -11.72
CA ALA A 108 -9.63 -6.38 -10.77
C ALA A 108 -11.05 -6.88 -10.46
N GLN A 109 -12.02 -5.98 -10.22
CA GLN A 109 -13.42 -6.34 -9.99
C GLN A 109 -14.01 -7.13 -11.17
N GLU A 110 -13.73 -6.71 -12.41
CA GLU A 110 -14.20 -7.42 -13.61
C GLU A 110 -13.55 -8.80 -13.71
N THR A 111 -12.21 -8.86 -13.62
CA THR A 111 -11.43 -10.09 -13.76
C THR A 111 -11.84 -11.14 -12.71
N PHE A 112 -11.86 -10.76 -11.43
CA PHE A 112 -12.20 -11.70 -10.35
C PHE A 112 -13.70 -11.98 -10.29
N GLY A 113 -14.56 -11.03 -10.66
CA GLY A 113 -15.99 -11.25 -10.79
C GLY A 113 -16.32 -12.31 -11.85
N GLU A 114 -15.56 -12.38 -12.95
CA GLU A 114 -15.67 -13.46 -13.93
C GLU A 114 -15.11 -14.79 -13.41
N ILE A 115 -13.90 -14.79 -12.84
CA ILE A 115 -13.23 -15.99 -12.32
C ILE A 115 -14.07 -16.69 -11.25
N PHE A 116 -14.64 -15.93 -10.32
CA PHE A 116 -15.46 -16.46 -9.23
C PHE A 116 -16.94 -16.59 -9.58
N ASN A 117 -17.35 -16.26 -10.82
CA ASN A 117 -18.73 -16.28 -11.26
C ASN A 117 -19.67 -15.53 -10.30
N GLU A 118 -19.21 -14.35 -9.86
CA GLU A 118 -19.96 -13.50 -8.96
C GLU A 118 -21.29 -13.03 -9.59
N SER A 119 -22.31 -12.94 -8.75
CA SER A 119 -23.65 -12.55 -9.18
C SER A 119 -23.69 -11.11 -9.67
N SER A 120 -24.76 -10.77 -10.39
CA SER A 120 -25.02 -9.37 -10.83
C SER A 120 -25.22 -8.38 -9.67
N GLU A 121 -25.31 -8.87 -8.43
CA GLU A 121 -25.41 -8.03 -7.24
C GLU A 121 -24.04 -7.43 -6.83
N PHE A 122 -22.93 -8.06 -7.24
CA PHE A 122 -21.60 -7.51 -7.03
C PHE A 122 -21.35 -6.35 -8.01
N GLN A 123 -21.30 -5.13 -7.46
CA GLN A 123 -21.05 -3.93 -8.27
C GLN A 123 -19.58 -3.87 -8.68
N ARG A 124 -19.30 -3.81 -9.99
CA ARG A 124 -17.94 -3.77 -10.56
C ARG A 124 -17.58 -2.38 -11.07
N ASP A 125 -18.13 -1.36 -10.44
CA ASP A 125 -18.03 0.05 -10.85
C ASP A 125 -17.25 0.92 -9.85
N GLY A 126 -16.64 0.30 -8.84
CA GLY A 126 -15.88 0.99 -7.80
C GLY A 126 -16.72 1.76 -6.80
N SER A 127 -18.06 1.63 -6.84
CA SER A 127 -18.98 2.37 -5.95
C SER A 127 -18.81 2.05 -4.46
N GLN A 128 -18.03 1.01 -4.12
CA GLN A 128 -17.65 0.65 -2.76
C GLN A 128 -16.62 1.61 -2.16
N PHE A 129 -15.98 2.45 -2.97
CA PHE A 129 -14.91 3.37 -2.59
C PHE A 129 -15.35 4.81 -2.72
N ASP A 130 -14.89 5.68 -1.80
CA ASP A 130 -15.17 7.13 -1.86
C ASP A 130 -14.28 7.85 -2.89
N ALA A 131 -13.13 7.27 -3.24
CA ALA A 131 -12.22 7.80 -4.24
C ALA A 131 -11.51 6.71 -5.03
N LEU A 132 -11.39 6.93 -6.34
CA LEU A 132 -10.62 6.11 -7.27
C LEU A 132 -9.47 6.97 -7.80
N PHE A 133 -8.23 6.67 -7.39
CA PHE A 133 -7.06 7.48 -7.73
C PHE A 133 -6.48 7.10 -9.10
N LYS A 134 -6.16 8.12 -9.89
CA LYS A 134 -5.41 8.04 -11.14
C LYS A 134 -3.93 8.37 -10.92
N ASP A 135 -3.09 8.03 -11.89
CA ASP A 135 -1.67 8.42 -11.86
C ASP A 135 -1.51 9.95 -11.77
N GLY A 136 -0.84 10.41 -10.74
CA GLY A 136 -0.60 11.83 -10.47
C GLY A 136 -1.71 12.56 -9.73
N ASP A 137 -2.79 11.89 -9.33
CA ASP A 137 -3.82 12.50 -8.50
C ASP A 137 -3.27 12.96 -7.17
N ASN A 138 -3.79 14.10 -6.70
CA ASN A 138 -3.39 14.70 -5.44
C ASN A 138 -4.57 14.81 -4.47
N TYR A 139 -4.30 14.52 -3.21
CA TYR A 139 -5.23 14.71 -2.10
C TYR A 139 -4.48 15.19 -0.85
N LYS A 140 -5.16 15.40 0.25
CA LYS A 140 -4.53 15.89 1.47
C LYS A 140 -4.81 14.98 2.67
N ILE A 141 -3.82 14.93 3.58
CA ILE A 141 -3.97 14.46 4.95
C ILE A 141 -3.62 15.66 5.83
N GLY A 142 -4.63 16.32 6.39
CA GLY A 142 -4.46 17.60 7.08
C GLY A 142 -3.83 18.67 6.17
N SER A 143 -2.64 19.14 6.55
CA SER A 143 -1.88 20.12 5.75
C SER A 143 -0.97 19.50 4.70
N MET A 144 -0.75 18.19 4.74
CA MET A 144 0.18 17.49 3.85
C MET A 144 -0.47 17.19 2.51
N ASP A 145 0.25 17.47 1.42
CA ASP A 145 -0.11 17.03 0.08
C ASP A 145 0.37 15.58 -0.12
N VAL A 146 -0.50 14.75 -0.67
CA VAL A 146 -0.23 13.36 -1.05
C VAL A 146 -0.41 13.22 -2.55
N THR A 147 0.51 12.54 -3.21
CA THR A 147 0.39 12.20 -4.63
C THR A 147 0.30 10.70 -4.79
N ALA A 148 -0.72 10.25 -5.53
CA ALA A 148 -0.88 8.87 -5.92
C ALA A 148 -0.10 8.60 -7.21
N ILE A 149 0.76 7.57 -7.22
CA ILE A 149 1.58 7.17 -8.36
C ILE A 149 1.15 5.78 -8.79
N TYR A 150 0.75 5.63 -10.04
CA TYR A 150 0.36 4.34 -10.59
C TYR A 150 1.58 3.45 -10.82
N THR A 151 1.57 2.26 -10.21
CA THR A 151 2.69 1.30 -10.20
C THR A 151 2.19 -0.14 -10.47
N PRO A 152 1.58 -0.39 -11.64
CA PRO A 152 1.06 -1.71 -11.98
C PRO A 152 2.17 -2.76 -12.11
N GLY A 153 1.76 -4.04 -12.05
CA GLY A 153 2.63 -5.17 -12.33
C GLY A 153 2.48 -6.31 -11.33
N HIS A 154 2.40 -6.05 -10.03
CA HIS A 154 1.91 -7.04 -9.06
C HIS A 154 0.41 -7.28 -9.29
N THR A 155 -0.39 -6.22 -9.22
CA THR A 155 -1.78 -6.19 -9.69
C THR A 155 -2.01 -5.00 -10.63
N PRO A 156 -3.10 -5.00 -11.42
CA PRO A 156 -3.46 -3.84 -12.23
C PRO A 156 -3.76 -2.57 -11.40
N ALA A 157 -4.16 -2.73 -10.14
CA ALA A 157 -4.64 -1.62 -9.30
C ALA A 157 -3.57 -1.02 -8.38
N CYS A 158 -2.33 -1.50 -8.43
CA CYS A 158 -1.27 -1.03 -7.53
C CYS A 158 -0.98 0.46 -7.66
N MET A 159 -0.94 1.13 -6.52
CA MET A 159 -0.59 2.53 -6.37
C MET A 159 0.45 2.72 -5.27
N VAL A 160 1.33 3.68 -5.45
CA VAL A 160 2.20 4.19 -4.38
C VAL A 160 1.69 5.56 -3.96
N HIS A 161 1.59 5.80 -2.66
CA HIS A 161 1.16 7.08 -2.12
C HIS A 161 2.35 7.81 -1.49
N VAL A 162 2.72 8.95 -2.07
CA VAL A 162 3.86 9.76 -1.64
C VAL A 162 3.39 10.98 -0.87
N VAL A 163 3.86 11.13 0.36
CA VAL A 163 3.57 12.25 1.24
C VAL A 163 4.87 12.78 1.86
N GLY A 164 5.23 14.00 1.48
CA GLY A 164 6.49 14.59 1.94
C GLY A 164 7.71 13.74 1.56
N ASN A 165 8.53 13.37 2.56
CA ASN A 165 9.72 12.53 2.39
C ASN A 165 9.42 11.02 2.53
N THR A 166 8.16 10.61 2.39
CA THR A 166 7.70 9.25 2.69
C THR A 166 6.88 8.70 1.53
N ALA A 167 7.04 7.41 1.21
CA ALA A 167 6.22 6.70 0.22
C ALA A 167 5.74 5.34 0.79
N PHE A 168 4.45 5.04 0.63
CA PHE A 168 3.83 3.76 0.94
C PHE A 168 3.75 2.98 -0.36
N VAL A 169 4.55 1.93 -0.47
CA VAL A 169 4.84 1.30 -1.77
C VAL A 169 3.97 0.09 -2.09
N GLY A 170 3.13 -0.34 -1.15
CA GLY A 170 2.35 -1.57 -1.30
C GLY A 170 3.25 -2.74 -1.64
N ASP A 171 2.77 -3.58 -2.55
CA ASP A 171 3.50 -4.74 -3.06
C ASP A 171 4.33 -4.45 -4.32
N THR A 172 4.70 -3.19 -4.54
CA THR A 172 5.63 -2.85 -5.62
C THR A 172 7.07 -3.20 -5.24
N LEU A 173 7.45 -2.95 -3.97
CA LEU A 173 8.77 -3.29 -3.41
C LEU A 173 8.60 -3.85 -2.00
N PHE A 174 9.54 -4.72 -1.60
CA PHE A 174 9.74 -5.18 -0.23
C PHE A 174 11.06 -4.67 0.32
N MET A 175 11.40 -5.00 1.57
CA MET A 175 12.72 -4.72 2.12
C MET A 175 13.82 -5.21 1.15
N PRO A 176 15.00 -4.59 1.10
CA PRO A 176 16.04 -4.92 0.14
C PRO A 176 16.35 -6.42 0.02
N ASP A 177 16.32 -7.15 1.13
CA ASP A 177 16.52 -8.59 1.19
C ASP A 177 15.26 -9.43 0.87
N GLY A 178 14.10 -8.79 0.73
CA GLY A 178 12.84 -9.37 0.27
C GLY A 178 12.57 -9.16 -1.24
N GLY A 179 13.16 -8.13 -1.82
CA GLY A 179 13.08 -7.84 -3.26
C GLY A 179 11.77 -7.14 -3.66
N SER A 180 10.87 -7.84 -4.33
CA SER A 180 9.59 -7.33 -4.83
C SER A 180 8.52 -8.42 -4.74
N ALA A 181 7.25 -8.04 -4.85
CA ALA A 181 6.18 -9.00 -4.94
C ALA A 181 6.22 -9.82 -6.24
N ARG A 182 5.47 -10.92 -6.24
CA ARG A 182 5.21 -11.74 -7.44
C ARG A 182 4.34 -10.98 -8.44
N ALA A 183 4.41 -11.37 -9.71
CA ALA A 183 3.67 -10.73 -10.80
C ALA A 183 2.82 -11.72 -11.62
N ASP A 184 2.49 -12.88 -11.05
CA ASP A 184 1.77 -13.97 -11.71
C ASP A 184 0.28 -14.05 -11.31
N PHE A 185 -0.25 -13.01 -10.66
CA PHE A 185 -1.69 -12.85 -10.46
C PHE A 185 -2.40 -12.51 -11.77
N PRO A 186 -3.72 -12.80 -11.89
CA PRO A 186 -4.51 -12.36 -13.03
C PRO A 186 -4.39 -10.84 -13.24
N GLY A 187 -3.85 -10.45 -14.41
CA GLY A 187 -3.54 -9.07 -14.74
C GLY A 187 -2.17 -8.56 -14.24
N GLY A 188 -1.38 -9.40 -13.54
CA GLY A 188 0.01 -9.11 -13.20
C GLY A 188 0.96 -9.29 -14.40
N ASP A 189 2.10 -8.59 -14.38
CA ASP A 189 3.13 -8.66 -15.42
C ASP A 189 4.49 -8.22 -14.87
N ALA A 190 5.49 -9.11 -14.95
CA ALA A 190 6.80 -8.85 -14.37
C ALA A 190 7.54 -7.69 -15.07
N ALA A 191 7.36 -7.54 -16.38
CA ALA A 191 8.00 -6.46 -17.13
C ALA A 191 7.44 -5.10 -16.71
N THR A 192 6.12 -5.02 -16.53
CA THR A 192 5.41 -3.84 -16.05
C THR A 192 5.80 -3.53 -14.59
N LEU A 193 5.93 -4.56 -13.73
CA LEU A 193 6.39 -4.38 -12.35
C LEU A 193 7.79 -3.78 -12.31
N TYR A 194 8.72 -4.31 -13.12
CA TYR A 194 10.07 -3.75 -13.24
C TYR A 194 10.02 -2.26 -13.62
N ASP A 195 9.25 -1.91 -14.65
CA ASP A 195 9.14 -0.53 -15.12
C ASP A 195 8.54 0.38 -14.04
N SER A 196 7.56 -0.11 -13.26
CA SER A 196 7.00 0.57 -12.09
C SER A 196 8.03 0.79 -10.99
N ILE A 197 8.83 -0.22 -10.67
CA ILE A 197 9.91 -0.11 -9.69
C ILE A 197 10.95 0.92 -10.17
N GLN A 198 11.37 0.89 -11.44
CA GLN A 198 12.31 1.87 -11.99
C GLN A 198 11.76 3.31 -11.90
N LYS A 199 10.44 3.48 -12.11
CA LYS A 199 9.76 4.78 -11.89
C LYS A 199 9.92 5.25 -10.45
N LEU A 200 9.73 4.38 -9.45
CA LEU A 200 9.92 4.72 -8.04
C LEU A 200 11.37 5.02 -7.70
N LEU A 201 12.33 4.28 -8.25
CA LEU A 201 13.75 4.50 -8.02
C LEU A 201 14.26 5.84 -8.59
N THR A 202 13.42 6.61 -9.32
CA THR A 202 13.74 8.01 -9.70
C THR A 202 13.47 9.02 -8.58
N LEU A 203 12.81 8.62 -7.49
CA LEU A 203 12.60 9.48 -6.33
C LEU A 203 13.93 9.78 -5.62
N PRO A 204 13.99 10.84 -4.78
CA PRO A 204 15.21 11.20 -4.05
C PRO A 204 15.77 10.04 -3.23
N ASP A 205 17.09 9.90 -3.18
CA ASP A 205 17.78 8.79 -2.51
C ASP A 205 17.42 8.67 -1.02
N GLU A 206 17.16 9.79 -0.35
CA GLU A 206 16.76 9.87 1.05
C GLU A 206 15.26 9.67 1.29
N MET A 207 14.45 9.42 0.25
CA MET A 207 13.03 9.09 0.39
C MET A 207 12.85 7.84 1.23
N ARG A 208 12.04 7.93 2.29
CA ARG A 208 11.68 6.82 3.15
C ARG A 208 10.60 5.99 2.47
N LEU A 209 10.81 4.69 2.36
CA LEU A 209 9.85 3.75 1.80
C LEU A 209 9.27 2.89 2.92
N PHE A 210 7.96 2.72 2.92
CA PHE A 210 7.22 1.90 3.87
C PHE A 210 6.58 0.73 3.14
N MET A 211 6.95 -0.48 3.53
CA MET A 211 6.59 -1.75 2.89
C MET A 211 5.27 -2.29 3.40
N CYS A 212 4.46 -2.90 2.53
CA CYS A 212 3.22 -3.55 2.93
C CYS A 212 3.47 -4.86 3.68
N HIS A 213 4.52 -5.60 3.31
CA HIS A 213 4.86 -6.90 3.90
C HIS A 213 6.30 -7.00 4.32
N ASP A 214 6.54 -7.80 5.37
CA ASP A 214 7.87 -8.29 5.70
C ASP A 214 7.85 -9.73 6.23
N TYR A 215 8.55 -10.58 5.54
CA TYR A 215 8.63 -12.03 5.83
C TYR A 215 9.88 -12.41 6.64
N ALA A 216 10.64 -11.44 7.18
CA ALA A 216 11.84 -11.63 7.96
C ALA A 216 12.83 -12.66 7.37
N PRO A 217 13.28 -12.51 6.11
CA PRO A 217 14.16 -13.48 5.49
C PRO A 217 15.39 -13.75 6.35
N ASN A 218 15.85 -15.01 6.37
CA ASN A 218 16.94 -15.50 7.22
C ASN A 218 16.74 -15.33 8.73
N GLY A 219 15.50 -15.07 9.19
CA GLY A 219 15.16 -14.98 10.62
C GLY A 219 15.61 -13.67 11.29
N ARG A 220 15.83 -12.61 10.52
CA ARG A 220 16.04 -11.27 11.10
C ARG A 220 14.77 -10.75 11.77
N GLU A 221 14.89 -9.69 12.52
CA GLU A 221 13.73 -8.98 13.05
C GLU A 221 12.89 -8.36 11.93
N ILE A 222 11.57 -8.25 12.17
CA ILE A 222 10.63 -7.59 11.26
C ILE A 222 11.06 -6.13 11.05
N ALA A 223 11.11 -5.71 9.78
CA ALA A 223 11.45 -4.36 9.37
C ALA A 223 10.53 -3.93 8.21
N TRP A 224 10.16 -2.67 8.18
CA TRP A 224 9.21 -2.15 7.19
C TRP A 224 9.56 -0.77 6.65
N GLU A 225 10.72 -0.24 7.01
CA GLU A 225 11.19 1.06 6.54
C GLU A 225 12.59 0.92 5.93
N THR A 226 12.76 1.47 4.74
CA THR A 226 14.03 1.57 4.03
C THR A 226 14.12 2.89 3.27
N THR A 227 15.09 3.05 2.38
CA THR A 227 15.22 4.23 1.52
C THR A 227 15.43 3.86 0.06
N ILE A 228 15.19 4.82 -0.83
CA ILE A 228 15.50 4.64 -2.26
C ILE A 228 16.97 4.28 -2.47
N ALA A 229 17.90 4.89 -1.71
CA ALA A 229 19.32 4.57 -1.79
C ALA A 229 19.61 3.10 -1.45
N GLU A 230 19.01 2.58 -0.37
CA GLU A 230 19.17 1.19 0.04
C GLU A 230 18.58 0.22 -0.99
N GLU A 231 17.42 0.54 -1.56
CA GLU A 231 16.82 -0.26 -2.63
C GLU A 231 17.73 -0.34 -3.87
N LYS A 232 18.25 0.79 -4.33
CA LYS A 232 19.21 0.84 -5.45
C LYS A 232 20.47 0.02 -5.20
N ALA A 233 20.99 0.07 -3.97
CA ALA A 233 22.24 -0.58 -3.63
C ALA A 233 22.09 -2.08 -3.35
N HIS A 234 21.02 -2.49 -2.66
CA HIS A 234 20.95 -3.77 -1.98
C HIS A 234 19.76 -4.63 -2.32
N ASN A 235 18.74 -4.11 -3.04
CA ASN A 235 17.57 -4.92 -3.38
C ASN A 235 17.96 -6.13 -4.24
N ILE A 236 17.57 -7.32 -3.78
CA ILE A 236 17.95 -8.59 -4.39
C ILE A 236 17.37 -8.82 -5.79
N HIS A 237 16.31 -8.09 -6.17
CA HIS A 237 15.66 -8.23 -7.48
C HIS A 237 16.05 -7.10 -8.47
N VAL A 238 16.27 -5.88 -7.99
CA VAL A 238 16.46 -4.70 -8.85
C VAL A 238 17.70 -3.86 -8.50
N GLY A 239 18.36 -4.15 -7.37
CA GLY A 239 19.53 -3.42 -6.91
C GLY A 239 20.83 -3.86 -7.58
N ALA A 240 21.93 -3.16 -7.25
CA ALA A 240 23.29 -3.49 -7.67
C ALA A 240 23.46 -3.66 -9.19
N GLY A 241 22.68 -2.93 -10.00
CA GLY A 241 22.77 -2.95 -11.46
C GLY A 241 22.13 -4.17 -12.14
N LYS A 242 21.22 -4.86 -11.48
CA LYS A 242 20.41 -5.92 -12.10
C LYS A 242 19.62 -5.39 -13.29
N THR A 243 19.61 -6.17 -14.37
CA THR A 243 18.95 -5.78 -15.61
C THR A 243 17.47 -6.16 -15.60
N ARG A 244 16.71 -5.55 -16.53
CA ARG A 244 15.31 -5.92 -16.78
C ARG A 244 15.16 -7.39 -17.16
N GLU A 245 16.09 -7.91 -17.98
CA GLU A 245 16.11 -9.32 -18.39
C GLU A 245 16.36 -10.28 -17.22
N ASP A 246 17.16 -9.85 -16.22
CA ASP A 246 17.38 -10.65 -15.01
C ASP A 246 16.14 -10.70 -14.12
N PHE A 247 15.38 -9.60 -14.08
CA PHE A 247 14.16 -9.50 -13.28
C PHE A 247 13.00 -10.33 -13.87
N ILE A 248 12.87 -10.40 -15.20
CA ILE A 248 11.74 -11.07 -15.88
C ILE A 248 11.92 -12.59 -15.98
N LYS A 249 13.12 -13.12 -15.80
CA LYS A 249 13.42 -14.58 -15.85
C LYS A 249 12.94 -15.33 -14.64
#